data_d3f15ac487c052d959bfdb26caefcb84
#
_entry.id   d3f15ac487c052d959bfdb26caefcb84
#
_cell.length_a   1.000
_cell.length_b   1.000
_cell.length_c   1.000
_cell.angle_alpha   90.00
_cell.angle_beta   90.00
_cell.angle_gamma   90.00
#
_symmetry.space_group_name_H-M   'P 1'
#
loop_
_entity.id
_entity.type
_entity.pdbx_description
1 polymer ?
#
loop_
_entity_poly.entity_id
_entity_poly.type
_entity_poly.pdbx_seq_one_letter_code
_entity_poly.pdbx_strand_id
1 'polypeptide(L)'
;HPGEVLRLARGQERELRSWLYGPGGYHSPGGAALDAGFTEALAAAAAEVEDTYAVTVSPVVVGGDRTLDDGLRALVLAAREAMVNAAKHAQVPEVSVYAEVEPGEVHVFVRDRGVGFDPAQVPEDRHGLADSVNARMRRHGGTVALRSAPAEGTEVHLVMPVGAQAEPPNGTSGRGPAEP
;
A
#
# COMPACT_ATOMS: atom_id res chain seq x y z
N HIS A 1 6.40 -9.31 27.89
CA HIS A 1 7.87 -9.57 27.89
C HIS A 1 8.51 -8.86 26.68
N PRO A 2 9.57 -8.04 26.88
CA PRO A 2 10.22 -7.30 25.77
C PRO A 2 10.76 -8.20 24.66
N GLY A 3 11.09 -9.45 24.95
CA GLY A 3 11.58 -10.42 23.98
C GLY A 3 10.54 -10.98 23.01
N GLU A 4 9.26 -10.91 23.34
CA GLU A 4 8.17 -11.36 22.47
C GLU A 4 7.83 -10.31 21.41
N VAL A 5 7.85 -9.04 21.78
CA VAL A 5 7.62 -7.91 20.87
C VAL A 5 8.74 -7.83 19.83
N LEU A 6 9.99 -8.04 20.23
CA LEU A 6 11.14 -8.09 19.34
C LEU A 6 11.11 -9.31 18.39
N ARG A 7 10.56 -10.45 18.83
CA ARG A 7 10.37 -11.63 17.96
C ARG A 7 9.26 -11.42 16.93
N LEU A 8 8.14 -10.81 17.34
CA LEU A 8 7.06 -10.44 16.44
C LEU A 8 7.52 -9.42 15.39
N ALA A 9 8.22 -8.36 15.81
CA ALA A 9 8.75 -7.35 14.90
C ALA A 9 9.75 -7.92 13.88
N ARG A 10 10.67 -8.80 14.32
CA ARG A 10 11.60 -9.49 13.42
C ARG A 10 10.95 -10.57 12.56
N GLY A 11 9.85 -11.15 13.02
CA GLY A 11 9.03 -12.08 12.25
C GLY A 11 8.35 -11.36 11.10
N GLN A 12 7.71 -10.24 11.36
CA GLN A 12 7.04 -9.41 10.36
C GLN A 12 8.01 -8.79 9.35
N GLU A 13 9.20 -8.34 9.79
CA GLU A 13 10.22 -7.82 8.87
C GLU A 13 10.76 -8.90 7.93
N ARG A 14 10.91 -10.14 8.41
CA ARG A 14 11.32 -11.28 7.59
C ARG A 14 10.23 -11.70 6.61
N GLU A 15 9.00 -11.69 7.06
CA GLU A 15 7.81 -12.03 6.25
C GLU A 15 7.60 -10.99 5.14
N LEU A 16 7.70 -9.69 5.47
CA LEU A 16 7.67 -8.58 4.52
C LEU A 16 8.81 -8.65 3.50
N ARG A 17 10.01 -9.00 3.95
CA ARG A 17 11.16 -9.16 3.07
C ARG A 17 11.04 -10.40 2.18
N SER A 18 10.50 -11.51 2.72
CA SER A 18 10.19 -12.72 1.95
C SER A 18 9.10 -12.47 0.90
N TRP A 19 8.09 -11.68 1.25
CA TRP A 19 7.01 -11.32 0.34
C TRP A 19 7.48 -10.41 -0.82
N LEU A 20 8.43 -9.50 -0.56
CA LEU A 20 8.97 -8.59 -1.60
C LEU A 20 10.14 -9.16 -2.40
N TYR A 21 10.99 -9.96 -1.77
CA TYR A 21 12.29 -10.36 -2.33
C TYR A 21 12.56 -11.86 -2.23
N GLY A 22 11.65 -12.64 -1.66
CA GLY A 22 11.80 -14.09 -1.53
C GLY A 22 11.55 -14.83 -2.85
N PRO A 23 12.01 -16.09 -2.98
CA PRO A 23 11.77 -16.91 -4.18
C PRO A 23 10.29 -17.25 -4.43
N GLY A 24 9.38 -16.85 -3.54
CA GLY A 24 7.92 -16.86 -3.70
C GLY A 24 7.30 -15.46 -3.64
N GLY A 25 8.13 -14.41 -3.51
CA GLY A 25 7.68 -13.03 -3.49
C GLY A 25 7.18 -12.62 -4.86
N TYR A 26 5.93 -12.21 -4.93
CA TYR A 26 5.29 -11.70 -6.14
C TYR A 26 5.50 -12.52 -7.42
N HIS A 27 5.29 -13.83 -7.33
CA HIS A 27 5.21 -14.66 -8.53
C HIS A 27 3.72 -14.89 -8.85
N SER A 28 3.18 -14.09 -9.76
CA SER A 28 2.08 -14.56 -10.59
C SER A 28 2.52 -15.86 -11.26
N PRO A 29 1.70 -16.92 -11.28
CA PRO A 29 2.00 -18.11 -12.06
C PRO A 29 1.95 -17.75 -13.54
N GLY A 30 3.08 -17.30 -14.11
CA GLY A 30 3.14 -16.89 -15.51
C GLY A 30 4.22 -15.88 -15.88
N GLY A 31 5.36 -15.86 -15.22
CA GLY A 31 6.62 -15.38 -15.84
C GLY A 31 6.73 -13.89 -16.22
N ALA A 32 6.01 -12.95 -15.57
CA ALA A 32 6.13 -11.52 -15.84
C ALA A 32 6.39 -10.71 -14.56
N ALA A 33 7.40 -11.10 -13.77
CA ALA A 33 7.73 -10.43 -12.51
C ALA A 33 8.43 -9.05 -12.66
N LEU A 34 8.62 -8.56 -13.88
CA LEU A 34 9.30 -7.28 -14.15
C LEU A 34 8.34 -6.12 -14.50
N ASP A 35 7.06 -6.41 -14.78
CA ASP A 35 6.07 -5.42 -15.20
C ASP A 35 4.82 -5.34 -14.32
N ALA A 36 4.88 -5.82 -13.08
CA ALA A 36 3.75 -5.72 -12.15
C ALA A 36 3.39 -4.24 -11.93
N GLY A 37 2.14 -3.87 -12.21
CA GLY A 37 1.61 -2.53 -11.98
C GLY A 37 1.30 -2.27 -10.51
N PHE A 38 1.18 -1.02 -10.16
CA PHE A 38 0.77 -0.59 -8.82
C PHE A 38 -0.60 -1.17 -8.42
N THR A 39 -1.55 -1.17 -9.36
CA THR A 39 -2.91 -1.69 -9.13
C THR A 39 -2.91 -3.17 -8.75
N GLU A 40 -2.14 -3.98 -9.49
CA GLU A 40 -1.99 -5.42 -9.19
C GLU A 40 -1.32 -5.64 -7.83
N ALA A 41 -0.28 -4.86 -7.52
CA ALA A 41 0.42 -4.93 -6.26
C ALA A 41 -0.48 -4.60 -5.06
N LEU A 42 -1.28 -3.57 -5.17
CA LEU A 42 -2.23 -3.18 -4.11
C LEU A 42 -3.33 -4.24 -3.94
N ALA A 43 -3.85 -4.78 -5.03
CA ALA A 43 -4.86 -5.84 -5.00
C ALA A 43 -4.33 -7.12 -4.36
N ALA A 44 -3.09 -7.51 -4.65
CA ALA A 44 -2.47 -8.68 -4.03
C ALA A 44 -2.22 -8.49 -2.53
N ALA A 45 -1.81 -7.30 -2.11
CA ALA A 45 -1.67 -6.98 -0.68
C ALA A 45 -3.01 -7.05 0.06
N ALA A 46 -4.10 -6.60 -0.57
CA ALA A 46 -5.46 -6.70 -0.03
C ALA A 46 -5.90 -8.16 0.11
N ALA A 47 -5.72 -8.98 -0.92
CA ALA A 47 -6.07 -10.40 -0.92
C ALA A 47 -5.32 -11.17 0.18
N GLU A 48 -4.04 -10.90 0.39
CA GLU A 48 -3.25 -11.50 1.48
C GLU A 48 -3.83 -11.17 2.86
N VAL A 49 -4.26 -9.93 3.07
CA VAL A 49 -4.89 -9.51 4.34
C VAL A 49 -6.23 -10.19 4.53
N GLU A 50 -7.07 -10.29 3.49
CA GLU A 50 -8.34 -11.03 3.53
C GLU A 50 -8.12 -12.47 3.96
N ASP A 51 -7.19 -13.18 3.30
CA ASP A 51 -6.91 -14.60 3.56
C ASP A 51 -6.37 -14.83 4.98
N THR A 52 -5.54 -13.89 5.46
CA THR A 52 -4.86 -14.04 6.77
C THR A 52 -5.75 -13.68 7.94
N TYR A 53 -6.62 -12.68 7.80
CA TYR A 53 -7.37 -12.11 8.91
C TYR A 53 -8.88 -12.31 8.81
N ALA A 54 -9.37 -12.97 7.77
CA ALA A 54 -10.80 -13.23 7.54
C ALA A 54 -11.65 -11.94 7.56
N VAL A 55 -11.14 -10.88 6.98
CA VAL A 55 -11.84 -9.61 6.76
C VAL A 55 -12.00 -9.39 5.26
N THR A 56 -13.01 -8.62 4.85
CA THR A 56 -13.15 -8.19 3.45
C THR A 56 -12.34 -6.94 3.20
N VAL A 57 -11.51 -6.93 2.17
CA VAL A 57 -10.76 -5.77 1.72
C VAL A 57 -11.00 -5.55 0.23
N SER A 58 -11.72 -4.52 -0.12
CA SER A 58 -12.07 -4.21 -1.52
C SER A 58 -11.35 -2.96 -2.00
N PRO A 59 -10.18 -3.09 -2.66
CA PRO A 59 -9.47 -1.94 -3.20
C PRO A 59 -10.18 -1.39 -4.44
N VAL A 60 -10.36 -0.08 -4.47
CA VAL A 60 -10.82 0.68 -5.64
C VAL A 60 -9.68 1.59 -6.08
N VAL A 61 -9.24 1.44 -7.32
CA VAL A 61 -8.18 2.27 -7.90
C VAL A 61 -8.74 3.12 -9.03
N VAL A 62 -8.49 4.42 -8.97
CA VAL A 62 -8.90 5.40 -9.98
C VAL A 62 -7.67 6.04 -10.60
N GLY A 63 -7.70 6.28 -11.89
CA GLY A 63 -6.58 6.78 -12.69
C GLY A 63 -5.88 5.69 -13.47
N GLY A 64 -4.80 6.06 -14.16
CA GLY A 64 -3.99 5.12 -14.95
C GLY A 64 -3.08 4.28 -14.06
N ASP A 65 -2.81 3.04 -14.45
CA ASP A 65 -1.85 2.21 -13.72
C ASP A 65 -0.41 2.70 -13.93
N ARG A 66 0.47 2.37 -13.02
CA ARG A 66 1.90 2.74 -13.06
C ARG A 66 2.77 1.54 -12.79
N THR A 67 3.94 1.52 -13.43
CA THR A 67 4.97 0.53 -13.13
C THR A 67 5.43 0.68 -11.68
N LEU A 68 5.61 -0.44 -11.01
CA LEU A 68 5.96 -0.50 -9.60
C LEU A 68 7.46 -0.17 -9.41
N ASP A 69 7.74 1.07 -9.04
CA ASP A 69 9.07 1.51 -8.60
C ASP A 69 9.27 1.34 -7.08
N ASP A 70 10.41 1.71 -6.56
CA ASP A 70 10.73 1.58 -5.13
C ASP A 70 9.82 2.45 -4.24
N GLY A 71 9.43 3.64 -4.70
CA GLY A 71 8.50 4.52 -4.01
C GLY A 71 7.10 3.90 -3.92
N LEU A 72 6.58 3.39 -5.04
CA LEU A 72 5.28 2.71 -5.08
C LEU A 72 5.30 1.38 -4.32
N ARG A 73 6.43 0.66 -4.28
CA ARG A 73 6.59 -0.51 -3.40
C ARG A 73 6.49 -0.12 -1.94
N ALA A 74 7.14 0.96 -1.53
CA ALA A 74 7.04 1.49 -0.17
C ALA A 74 5.60 1.89 0.17
N LEU A 75 4.87 2.49 -0.78
CA LEU A 75 3.46 2.86 -0.63
C LEU A 75 2.57 1.63 -0.45
N VAL A 76 2.73 0.58 -1.26
CA VAL A 76 1.96 -0.67 -1.13
C VAL A 76 2.22 -1.34 0.21
N LEU A 77 3.46 -1.37 0.69
CA LEU A 77 3.80 -1.91 2.00
C LEU A 77 3.18 -1.12 3.15
N ALA A 78 3.18 0.20 3.05
CA ALA A 78 2.53 1.07 4.03
C ALA A 78 1.01 0.85 4.05
N ALA A 79 0.38 0.72 2.89
CA ALA A 79 -1.04 0.41 2.76
C ALA A 79 -1.37 -0.98 3.36
N ARG A 80 -0.56 -2.00 3.06
CA ARG A 80 -0.70 -3.34 3.65
C ARG A 80 -0.65 -3.28 5.18
N GLU A 81 0.30 -2.56 5.74
CA GLU A 81 0.42 -2.40 7.18
C GLU A 81 -0.82 -1.73 7.79
N ALA A 82 -1.35 -0.69 7.14
CA ALA A 82 -2.58 -0.04 7.55
C ALA A 82 -3.79 -0.99 7.50
N MET A 83 -3.91 -1.82 6.45
CA MET A 83 -4.96 -2.85 6.34
C MET A 83 -4.84 -3.90 7.45
N VAL A 84 -3.62 -4.38 7.74
CA VAL A 84 -3.35 -5.33 8.82
C VAL A 84 -3.73 -4.75 10.18
N ASN A 85 -3.40 -3.49 10.44
CA ASN A 85 -3.77 -2.81 11.67
C ASN A 85 -5.29 -2.67 11.82
N ALA A 86 -5.98 -2.31 10.75
CA ALA A 86 -7.44 -2.27 10.72
C ALA A 86 -8.04 -3.66 11.00
N ALA A 87 -7.56 -4.70 10.32
CA ALA A 87 -8.03 -6.07 10.51
C ALA A 87 -7.83 -6.60 11.94
N LYS A 88 -6.72 -6.23 12.58
CA LYS A 88 -6.39 -6.68 13.95
C LYS A 88 -7.14 -5.92 15.04
N HIS A 89 -7.40 -4.63 14.85
CA HIS A 89 -7.77 -3.74 15.95
C HIS A 89 -9.12 -3.09 15.81
N ALA A 90 -9.64 -2.94 14.60
CA ALA A 90 -10.90 -2.23 14.36
C ALA A 90 -12.15 -3.03 14.78
N GLN A 91 -12.05 -4.36 14.87
CA GLN A 91 -13.17 -5.27 15.17
C GLN A 91 -14.32 -5.13 14.15
N VAL A 92 -13.96 -5.01 12.87
CA VAL A 92 -14.90 -4.88 11.75
C VAL A 92 -14.71 -6.01 10.74
N PRO A 93 -15.75 -6.41 10.00
CA PRO A 93 -15.63 -7.42 8.96
C PRO A 93 -15.06 -6.87 7.64
N GLU A 94 -14.96 -5.55 7.51
CA GLU A 94 -14.60 -4.89 6.26
C GLU A 94 -13.62 -3.73 6.48
N VAL A 95 -12.62 -3.64 5.59
CA VAL A 95 -11.68 -2.53 5.48
C VAL A 95 -11.79 -1.94 4.08
N SER A 96 -12.04 -0.66 3.97
CA SER A 96 -12.13 0.05 2.70
C SER A 96 -10.75 0.55 2.27
N VAL A 97 -10.39 0.30 1.00
CA VAL A 97 -9.16 0.80 0.39
C VAL A 97 -9.52 1.57 -0.88
N TYR A 98 -9.08 2.81 -0.97
CA TYR A 98 -9.24 3.64 -2.16
C TYR A 98 -7.89 4.20 -2.57
N ALA A 99 -7.56 4.11 -3.84
CA ALA A 99 -6.35 4.68 -4.39
C ALA A 99 -6.64 5.58 -5.58
N GLU A 100 -5.93 6.67 -5.69
CA GLU A 100 -6.01 7.63 -6.77
C GLU A 100 -4.63 7.86 -7.37
N VAL A 101 -4.51 7.55 -8.65
CA VAL A 101 -3.25 7.68 -9.40
C VAL A 101 -3.30 8.94 -10.23
N GLU A 102 -2.59 9.95 -9.79
CA GLU A 102 -2.45 11.25 -10.46
C GLU A 102 -1.10 11.36 -11.19
N PRO A 103 -0.93 12.32 -12.13
CA PRO A 103 0.32 12.46 -12.89
C PRO A 103 1.57 12.66 -12.03
N GLY A 104 1.47 13.35 -10.90
CA GLY A 104 2.58 13.70 -10.03
C GLY A 104 2.66 12.95 -8.71
N GLU A 105 1.59 12.30 -8.30
CA GLU A 105 1.52 11.61 -7.02
C GLU A 105 0.48 10.49 -7.03
N VAL A 106 0.61 9.57 -6.09
CA VAL A 106 -0.35 8.49 -5.84
C VAL A 106 -0.83 8.58 -4.41
N HIS A 107 -2.14 8.60 -4.23
CA HIS A 107 -2.81 8.60 -2.94
C HIS A 107 -3.38 7.23 -2.64
N VAL A 108 -3.26 6.78 -1.39
CA VAL A 108 -3.97 5.60 -0.89
C VAL A 108 -4.63 5.93 0.44
N PHE A 109 -5.91 5.61 0.54
CA PHE A 109 -6.70 5.73 1.75
C PHE A 109 -7.07 4.33 2.23
N VAL A 110 -6.74 4.02 3.47
CA VAL A 110 -7.18 2.80 4.16
C VAL A 110 -8.07 3.22 5.31
N ARG A 111 -9.32 2.78 5.30
CA ARG A 111 -10.32 3.19 6.28
C ARG A 111 -11.07 2.00 6.85
N ASP A 112 -11.21 1.99 8.16
CA ASP A 112 -12.16 1.15 8.88
C ASP A 112 -13.22 2.01 9.61
N ARG A 113 -14.34 1.38 9.93
CA ARG A 113 -15.41 1.98 10.72
C ARG A 113 -15.53 1.31 12.09
N GLY A 114 -14.39 0.94 12.65
CA GLY A 114 -14.31 0.21 13.90
C GLY A 114 -14.26 1.09 15.14
N VAL A 115 -13.67 0.53 16.17
CA VAL A 115 -13.62 1.15 17.51
C VAL A 115 -12.80 2.44 17.55
N GLY A 116 -11.88 2.64 16.60
CA GLY A 116 -10.99 3.79 16.60
C GLY A 116 -10.15 3.88 17.87
N PHE A 117 -9.39 4.95 18.00
CA PHE A 117 -8.59 5.25 19.20
C PHE A 117 -8.25 6.74 19.25
N ASP A 118 -7.83 7.22 20.41
CA ASP A 118 -7.26 8.56 20.57
C ASP A 118 -5.74 8.50 20.31
N PRO A 119 -5.24 9.11 19.21
CA PRO A 119 -3.81 9.09 18.90
C PRO A 119 -2.93 9.69 20.00
N ALA A 120 -3.45 10.65 20.79
CA ALA A 120 -2.73 11.27 21.88
C ALA A 120 -2.54 10.33 23.10
N GLN A 121 -3.31 9.25 23.18
CA GLN A 121 -3.24 8.28 24.27
C GLN A 121 -2.50 6.99 23.91
N VAL A 122 -1.95 6.89 22.70
CA VAL A 122 -1.15 5.72 22.30
C VAL A 122 0.20 5.78 22.98
N PRO A 123 0.58 4.74 23.77
CA PRO A 123 1.88 4.69 24.43
C PRO A 123 3.03 4.74 23.43
N GLU A 124 4.14 5.41 23.79
CA GLU A 124 5.32 5.57 22.92
C GLU A 124 5.93 4.24 22.46
N ASP A 125 5.84 3.18 23.26
CA ASP A 125 6.31 1.84 22.92
C ASP A 125 5.51 1.15 21.79
N ARG A 126 4.33 1.65 21.47
CA ARG A 126 3.49 1.18 20.37
C ARG A 126 3.66 1.99 19.06
N HIS A 127 4.41 3.08 19.09
CA HIS A 127 4.70 3.87 17.90
C HIS A 127 5.73 3.23 16.96
N GLY A 128 6.50 2.25 17.42
CA GLY A 128 7.61 1.68 16.67
C GLY A 128 7.26 1.14 15.26
N LEU A 129 6.04 0.64 15.07
CA LEU A 129 5.58 0.16 13.78
C LEU A 129 5.13 1.31 12.86
N ALA A 130 4.38 2.27 13.43
CA ALA A 130 4.00 3.49 12.73
C ALA A 130 5.24 4.31 12.34
N ASP A 131 6.25 4.36 13.18
CA ASP A 131 7.52 5.05 12.93
C ASP A 131 8.31 4.40 11.80
N SER A 132 8.30 3.07 11.69
CA SER A 132 8.98 2.35 10.59
C SER A 132 8.31 2.58 9.24
N VAL A 133 6.97 2.60 9.19
CA VAL A 133 6.20 2.93 8.00
C VAL A 133 6.45 4.38 7.59
N ASN A 134 6.37 5.31 8.54
CA ASN A 134 6.65 6.72 8.31
C ASN A 134 8.07 6.96 7.79
N ALA A 135 9.07 6.29 8.38
CA ALA A 135 10.46 6.42 7.95
C ALA A 135 10.67 5.88 6.53
N ARG A 136 10.03 4.76 6.20
CA ARG A 136 10.08 4.16 4.85
C ARG A 136 9.44 5.08 3.82
N MET A 137 8.24 5.59 4.09
CA MET A 137 7.55 6.52 3.20
C MET A 137 8.39 7.79 2.97
N ARG A 138 8.92 8.39 4.04
CA ARG A 138 9.76 9.61 3.95
C ARG A 138 11.03 9.43 3.15
N ARG A 139 11.67 8.26 3.16
CA ARG A 139 12.87 7.98 2.32
C ARG A 139 12.60 8.15 0.83
N HIS A 140 11.36 7.93 0.40
CA HIS A 140 10.92 8.08 -0.98
C HIS A 140 10.14 9.39 -1.21
N GLY A 141 10.17 10.32 -0.27
CA GLY A 141 9.46 11.59 -0.35
C GLY A 141 7.96 11.51 -0.06
N GLY A 142 7.47 10.34 0.38
CA GLY A 142 6.07 10.14 0.72
C GLY A 142 5.70 10.64 2.12
N THR A 143 4.40 10.79 2.35
CA THR A 143 3.83 11.23 3.62
C THR A 143 2.75 10.28 4.10
N VAL A 144 2.52 10.28 5.41
CA VAL A 144 1.48 9.49 6.09
C VAL A 144 0.70 10.41 7.01
N ALA A 145 -0.62 10.42 6.88
CA ALA A 145 -1.52 11.09 7.80
C ALA A 145 -2.47 10.05 8.41
N LEU A 146 -2.62 10.08 9.72
CA LEU A 146 -3.51 9.22 10.49
C LEU A 146 -4.60 10.06 11.12
N ARG A 147 -5.85 9.63 10.97
CA ARG A 147 -7.01 10.17 11.66
C ARG A 147 -7.74 9.05 12.36
N SER A 148 -7.95 9.17 13.65
CA SER A 148 -8.73 8.22 14.44
C SER A 148 -9.35 8.95 15.63
N ALA A 149 -10.55 8.51 16.01
CA ALA A 149 -11.20 8.90 17.24
C ALA A 149 -12.00 7.73 17.81
N PRO A 150 -12.20 7.65 19.13
CA PRO A 150 -13.01 6.59 19.74
C PRO A 150 -14.41 6.51 19.11
N ALA A 151 -14.80 5.30 18.69
CA ALA A 151 -16.07 4.98 18.02
C ALA A 151 -16.25 5.60 16.60
N GLU A 152 -15.24 6.23 16.02
CA GLU A 152 -15.31 6.80 14.67
C GLU A 152 -14.48 6.03 13.62
N GLY A 153 -13.77 4.99 14.06
CA GLY A 153 -12.87 4.22 13.21
C GLY A 153 -11.53 4.90 12.99
N THR A 154 -10.80 4.41 11.99
CA THR A 154 -9.47 4.92 11.65
C THR A 154 -9.34 5.12 10.14
N GLU A 155 -8.70 6.20 9.74
CA GLU A 155 -8.32 6.48 8.37
C GLU A 155 -6.81 6.75 8.29
N VAL A 156 -6.13 6.03 7.42
CA VAL A 156 -4.72 6.24 7.07
C VAL A 156 -4.67 6.76 5.65
N HIS A 157 -4.14 7.96 5.46
CA HIS A 157 -3.90 8.57 4.14
C HIS A 157 -2.41 8.57 3.84
N LEU A 158 -2.03 7.90 2.76
CA LEU A 158 -0.68 7.74 2.28
C LEU A 158 -0.54 8.50 0.96
N VAL A 159 0.52 9.27 0.80
CA VAL A 159 0.82 9.99 -0.44
C VAL A 159 2.26 9.69 -0.85
N MET A 160 2.45 9.31 -2.12
CA MET A 160 3.77 9.06 -2.70
C MET A 160 3.93 9.91 -3.95
N PRO A 161 4.92 10.83 -3.99
CA PRO A 161 5.26 11.53 -5.21
C PRO A 161 5.84 10.55 -6.22
N VAL A 162 5.45 10.71 -7.48
CA VAL A 162 5.90 9.89 -8.60
C VAL A 162 6.41 10.77 -9.73
N GLY A 163 7.47 10.33 -10.41
CA GLY A 163 7.95 11.02 -11.60
C GLY A 163 6.91 11.05 -12.72
N ALA A 164 6.99 12.03 -13.61
CA ALA A 164 6.16 12.05 -14.82
C ALA A 164 6.36 10.75 -15.59
N GLN A 165 5.27 10.03 -15.88
CA GLN A 165 5.35 8.92 -16.84
C GLN A 165 5.74 9.49 -18.21
N ALA A 166 6.73 8.89 -18.87
CA ALA A 166 6.94 9.14 -20.27
C ALA A 166 5.67 8.74 -21.01
N GLU A 167 5.00 9.71 -21.67
CA GLU A 167 3.91 9.38 -22.58
C GLU A 167 4.43 8.37 -23.61
N PRO A 168 3.69 7.30 -23.90
CA PRO A 168 4.05 6.43 -24.99
C PRO A 168 4.15 7.30 -26.26
N PRO A 169 5.16 7.09 -27.13
CA PRO A 169 5.31 7.88 -28.33
C PRO A 169 4.02 7.78 -29.13
N ASN A 170 3.39 8.92 -29.33
CA ASN A 170 2.17 9.04 -30.14
C ASN A 170 2.47 8.40 -31.50
N GLY A 171 1.79 7.28 -31.79
CA GLY A 171 1.93 6.59 -33.05
C GLY A 171 1.73 7.56 -34.19
N THR A 172 2.80 7.85 -34.89
CA THR A 172 2.81 8.65 -36.11
C THR A 172 1.84 7.98 -37.07
N SER A 173 0.67 8.59 -37.24
CA SER A 173 -0.23 8.29 -38.37
C SER A 173 0.54 8.54 -39.65
N GLY A 174 1.09 7.48 -40.20
CA GLY A 174 1.68 7.50 -41.54
C GLY A 174 0.63 7.90 -42.54
N ARG A 175 0.63 9.17 -42.92
CA ARG A 175 -0.02 9.65 -44.12
C ARG A 175 0.77 9.09 -45.31
N GLY A 176 0.26 8.04 -45.93
CA GLY A 176 0.77 7.57 -47.19
C GLY A 176 0.70 8.67 -48.26
N PRO A 177 1.68 8.73 -49.17
CA PRO A 177 1.65 9.71 -50.25
C PRO A 177 0.54 9.37 -51.24
N ALA A 178 -0.26 10.36 -51.58
CA ALA A 178 -1.12 10.31 -52.77
C ALA A 178 -0.19 10.37 -53.99
N GLU A 179 -0.22 9.34 -54.82
CA GLU A 179 0.34 9.40 -56.15
C GLU A 179 -0.69 9.93 -57.16
N PRO A 180 -0.22 10.57 -58.26
CA PRO A 180 -0.98 11.38 -59.22
C PRO A 180 -1.90 10.57 -60.17
#